data_d5bd95eaa6338dad1d46fc5060fbba0f
#
_entry.id   d5bd95eaa6338dad1d46fc5060fbba0f
#
_cell.length_a   1.000
_cell.length_b   1.000
_cell.length_c   1.000
_cell.angle_alpha   90.00
_cell.angle_beta   90.00
_cell.angle_gamma   90.00
#
_symmetry.space_group_name_H-M   'P 1'
#
loop_
_entity.id
_entity.type
_entity.pdbx_description
1 polymer ?
#
loop_
_entity_poly.entity_id
_entity_poly.type
_entity_poly.pdbx_seq_one_letter_code
_entity_poly.pdbx_strand_id
1 'polypeptide(L)'
;MAQQQSLDVLVIGAGSGGYIASIRAGQLGLKVACVEANPYADPKGEPRPGGTCLNVGCIPSKALLSSSEEFEKIHKHALAHGIRVAGATMDVPAMIARKDAIVTKMAQGIEYLFRKNKVAYLKGQATILGRTDGGFRVAVTRSDSTQELTTRNLVIATGSLPRELPGIEVDNVDVCDNAGALDLRSVPRRMAIIGAGVIGLELGSVWRRLGAQVTVIEALPQLLPMCDADVAREVLKLLTAQGMDFRFGARVTGLERASDGSLGLAYVDAKGTADSLVCDKLVVAVGRVPTTSGLGLETLGVKTTQRGFVDVDAQCRTSVEGVYAIGDVVRGPMLAHKAEDEGVMVMECIAGQAGHVNYDAIPSIIYTSPEVAWVGRTEQELKDAGTAYRTGKFPFTANGRALGNGDTSGFVKVLADQKTDAVLGVHIISTYASEMIGEATMAIEFKASAEDIGRISHAHPTLYEAIREASLAIGTGALNL
;
A
#
# COMPACT_ATOMS: atom_id res chain seq x y z
N MET A 1 -8.79 27.90 37.09
CA MET A 1 -8.74 26.70 36.26
C MET A 1 -9.08 27.13 34.84
N ALA A 2 -8.16 27.08 33.91
CA ALA A 2 -8.44 27.37 32.50
C ALA A 2 -9.48 26.33 32.03
N GLN A 3 -10.59 26.80 31.48
CA GLN A 3 -11.63 25.97 30.91
C GLN A 3 -10.97 25.14 29.79
N GLN A 4 -10.77 23.86 30.02
CA GLN A 4 -10.20 22.92 29.04
C GLN A 4 -11.17 22.89 27.85
N GLN A 5 -10.81 23.52 26.73
CA GLN A 5 -11.70 23.61 25.57
C GLN A 5 -11.94 22.19 25.05
N SER A 6 -13.18 21.72 25.13
CA SER A 6 -13.59 20.43 24.57
C SER A 6 -13.43 20.45 23.05
N LEU A 7 -12.76 19.44 22.50
CA LEU A 7 -12.66 19.20 21.08
C LEU A 7 -13.96 18.60 20.55
N ASP A 8 -14.30 18.88 19.30
CA ASP A 8 -15.37 18.15 18.62
C ASP A 8 -14.88 16.77 18.18
N VAL A 9 -13.60 16.67 17.74
CA VAL A 9 -12.99 15.42 17.29
C VAL A 9 -11.53 15.36 17.74
N LEU A 10 -11.13 14.20 18.25
CA LEU A 10 -9.73 13.81 18.45
C LEU A 10 -9.40 12.63 17.54
N VAL A 11 -8.41 12.79 16.66
CA VAL A 11 -7.89 11.73 15.78
C VAL A 11 -6.61 11.18 16.38
N ILE A 12 -6.55 9.87 16.59
CA ILE A 12 -5.38 9.17 17.13
C ILE A 12 -4.64 8.49 15.99
N GLY A 13 -3.47 9.01 15.65
CA GLY A 13 -2.63 8.64 14.50
C GLY A 13 -2.72 9.65 13.36
N ALA A 14 -1.56 10.14 12.90
CA ALA A 14 -1.43 11.06 11.76
C ALA A 14 -0.94 10.34 10.48
N GLY A 15 -1.27 9.05 10.31
CA GLY A 15 -1.13 8.32 9.04
C GLY A 15 -2.09 8.85 7.97
N SER A 16 -2.10 8.24 6.77
CA SER A 16 -2.89 8.70 5.62
C SER A 16 -4.36 8.98 6.00
N GLY A 17 -5.04 8.05 6.62
CA GLY A 17 -6.42 8.27 7.07
C GLY A 17 -6.54 9.38 8.11
N GLY A 18 -5.64 9.39 9.11
CA GLY A 18 -5.74 10.33 10.23
C GLY A 18 -5.44 11.78 9.86
N TYR A 19 -4.40 12.03 9.03
CA TYR A 19 -4.12 13.42 8.65
C TYR A 19 -5.19 13.96 7.68
N ILE A 20 -5.71 13.16 6.74
CA ILE A 20 -6.80 13.56 5.84
C ILE A 20 -8.09 13.80 6.64
N ALA A 21 -8.47 12.88 7.54
CA ALA A 21 -9.61 13.08 8.42
C ALA A 21 -9.49 14.39 9.21
N SER A 22 -8.33 14.66 9.81
CA SER A 22 -8.09 15.89 10.59
C SER A 22 -8.21 17.16 9.75
N ILE A 23 -7.68 17.15 8.52
CA ILE A 23 -7.81 18.27 7.56
C ILE A 23 -9.28 18.46 7.19
N ARG A 24 -10.00 17.38 6.88
CA ARG A 24 -11.43 17.45 6.52
C ARG A 24 -12.27 17.97 7.67
N ALA A 25 -12.01 17.55 8.91
CA ALA A 25 -12.65 18.09 10.11
C ALA A 25 -12.45 19.61 10.22
N GLY A 26 -11.22 20.09 10.04
CA GLY A 26 -10.94 21.54 10.05
C GLY A 26 -11.66 22.31 8.95
N GLN A 27 -11.76 21.74 7.73
CA GLN A 27 -12.52 22.31 6.61
C GLN A 27 -14.02 22.41 6.91
N LEU A 28 -14.56 21.44 7.65
CA LEU A 28 -15.95 21.42 8.10
C LEU A 28 -16.21 22.32 9.34
N GLY A 29 -15.18 23.02 9.84
CA GLY A 29 -15.31 23.95 10.95
C GLY A 29 -15.30 23.28 12.33
N LEU A 30 -14.97 21.99 12.42
CA LEU A 30 -14.87 21.27 13.68
C LEU A 30 -13.57 21.64 14.42
N LYS A 31 -13.64 21.70 15.75
CA LYS A 31 -12.45 21.82 16.61
C LYS A 31 -11.76 20.47 16.70
N VAL A 32 -10.65 20.31 16.00
CA VAL A 32 -9.96 19.05 15.86
C VAL A 32 -8.53 19.07 16.37
N ALA A 33 -8.13 17.98 17.01
CA ALA A 33 -6.72 17.67 17.28
C ALA A 33 -6.34 16.32 16.65
N CYS A 34 -5.09 16.20 16.23
CA CYS A 34 -4.49 14.97 15.73
C CYS A 34 -3.26 14.63 16.57
N VAL A 35 -3.22 13.42 17.13
CA VAL A 35 -2.11 12.93 17.97
C VAL A 35 -1.28 11.93 17.20
N GLU A 36 0.06 12.05 17.26
CA GLU A 36 0.99 11.12 16.60
C GLU A 36 2.13 10.72 17.54
N ALA A 37 2.40 9.42 17.59
CA ALA A 37 3.43 8.83 18.44
C ALA A 37 4.45 7.99 17.65
N ASN A 38 4.43 8.02 16.31
CA ASN A 38 5.29 7.14 15.52
C ASN A 38 6.78 7.37 15.81
N PRO A 39 7.62 6.32 15.66
CA PRO A 39 9.06 6.42 15.92
C PRO A 39 9.83 7.13 14.80
N TYR A 40 9.16 7.51 13.69
CA TYR A 40 9.80 8.15 12.54
C TYR A 40 10.04 9.62 12.85
N ALA A 41 11.23 9.91 13.37
CA ALA A 41 11.56 11.22 13.86
C ALA A 41 12.00 12.19 12.75
N ASP A 42 11.70 13.46 12.96
CA ASP A 42 12.31 14.56 12.22
C ASP A 42 13.79 14.76 12.68
N PRO A 43 14.57 15.66 12.06
CA PRO A 43 15.94 15.94 12.51
C PRO A 43 16.07 16.43 13.95
N LYS A 44 14.95 16.81 14.60
CA LYS A 44 14.90 17.22 16.02
C LYS A 44 14.50 16.08 16.96
N GLY A 45 14.31 14.86 16.42
CA GLY A 45 13.87 13.69 17.19
C GLY A 45 12.36 13.65 17.49
N GLU A 46 11.56 14.48 16.81
CA GLU A 46 10.12 14.59 17.03
C GLU A 46 9.32 13.74 16.03
N PRO A 47 8.20 13.08 16.44
CA PRO A 47 7.35 12.31 15.54
C PRO A 47 6.90 13.10 14.31
N ARG A 48 7.02 12.49 13.12
CA ARG A 48 6.57 13.07 11.84
C ARG A 48 5.14 12.64 11.52
N PRO A 49 4.31 13.48 10.91
CA PRO A 49 3.03 13.04 10.35
C PRO A 49 3.23 12.17 9.10
N GLY A 50 2.17 11.53 8.63
CA GLY A 50 2.15 10.73 7.40
C GLY A 50 2.21 9.21 7.61
N GLY A 51 2.45 8.75 8.86
CA GLY A 51 2.43 7.32 9.23
C GLY A 51 3.40 6.46 8.42
N THR A 52 3.06 5.17 8.28
CA THR A 52 3.88 4.18 7.55
C THR A 52 4.05 4.56 6.07
N CYS A 53 2.97 4.91 5.38
CA CYS A 53 3.00 5.17 3.93
C CYS A 53 4.02 6.26 3.57
N LEU A 54 3.97 7.40 4.24
CA LEU A 54 4.88 8.51 3.96
C LEU A 54 6.31 8.24 4.42
N ASN A 55 6.49 7.70 5.62
CA ASN A 55 7.82 7.65 6.25
C ASN A 55 8.64 6.42 5.85
N VAL A 56 8.00 5.22 5.80
CA VAL A 56 8.68 3.94 5.58
C VAL A 56 7.88 2.98 4.68
N GLY A 57 7.03 3.50 3.82
CA GLY A 57 6.17 2.71 2.94
C GLY A 57 6.12 3.23 1.51
N CYS A 58 4.92 3.66 1.08
CA CYS A 58 4.60 4.00 -0.31
C CYS A 58 5.53 5.06 -0.90
N ILE A 59 5.75 6.16 -0.20
CA ILE A 59 6.52 7.29 -0.75
C ILE A 59 8.01 6.93 -0.91
N PRO A 60 8.72 6.46 0.13
CA PRO A 60 10.12 6.09 -0.03
C PRO A 60 10.31 4.90 -0.99
N SER A 61 9.41 3.91 -1.02
CA SER A 61 9.54 2.79 -1.97
C SER A 61 9.42 3.27 -3.42
N LYS A 62 8.46 4.15 -3.74
CA LYS A 62 8.28 4.71 -5.09
C LYS A 62 9.46 5.60 -5.49
N ALA A 63 10.06 6.34 -4.55
CA ALA A 63 11.27 7.09 -4.80
C ALA A 63 12.46 6.18 -5.20
N LEU A 64 12.63 5.04 -4.51
CA LEU A 64 13.68 4.06 -4.84
C LEU A 64 13.37 3.28 -6.12
N LEU A 65 12.11 2.86 -6.33
CA LEU A 65 11.67 2.21 -7.57
C LEU A 65 11.96 3.09 -8.78
N SER A 66 11.59 4.37 -8.73
CA SER A 66 11.88 5.34 -9.80
C SER A 66 13.38 5.46 -10.07
N SER A 67 14.21 5.62 -9.02
CA SER A 67 15.66 5.74 -9.20
C SER A 67 16.31 4.47 -9.75
N SER A 68 15.88 3.30 -9.28
CA SER A 68 16.40 2.00 -9.76
C SER A 68 15.95 1.70 -11.19
N GLU A 69 14.74 2.13 -11.57
CA GLU A 69 14.23 1.98 -12.93
C GLU A 69 14.99 2.85 -13.92
N GLU A 70 15.26 4.12 -13.59
CA GLU A 70 16.10 4.97 -14.44
C GLU A 70 17.53 4.40 -14.63
N PHE A 71 18.11 3.83 -13.57
CA PHE A 71 19.38 3.13 -13.66
C PHE A 71 19.32 1.91 -14.60
N GLU A 72 18.26 1.11 -14.49
CA GLU A 72 18.06 -0.05 -15.37
C GLU A 72 17.81 0.36 -16.82
N LYS A 73 17.02 1.41 -17.09
CA LYS A 73 16.78 1.96 -18.42
C LYS A 73 18.09 2.37 -19.11
N ILE A 74 19.00 3.02 -18.39
CA ILE A 74 20.31 3.41 -18.92
C ILE A 74 21.11 2.17 -19.36
N HIS A 75 21.09 1.10 -18.56
CA HIS A 75 21.90 -0.11 -18.83
C HIS A 75 21.31 -1.05 -19.89
N LYS A 76 19.98 -1.21 -19.89
CA LYS A 76 19.32 -2.23 -20.71
C LYS A 76 18.60 -1.67 -21.92
N HIS A 77 18.05 -0.46 -21.84
CA HIS A 77 17.12 0.05 -22.86
C HIS A 77 17.68 1.21 -23.69
N ALA A 78 18.67 1.95 -23.19
CA ALA A 78 19.22 3.13 -23.86
C ALA A 78 19.68 2.85 -25.30
N LEU A 79 20.33 1.71 -25.53
CA LEU A 79 20.85 1.35 -26.86
C LEU A 79 19.73 1.18 -27.90
N ALA A 80 18.58 0.63 -27.52
CA ALA A 80 17.42 0.47 -28.41
C ALA A 80 16.86 1.83 -28.88
N HIS A 81 17.06 2.90 -28.09
CA HIS A 81 16.73 4.27 -28.46
C HIS A 81 17.88 5.01 -29.18
N GLY A 82 18.96 4.32 -29.56
CA GLY A 82 20.13 4.93 -30.18
C GLY A 82 21.05 5.69 -29.20
N ILE A 83 20.81 5.59 -27.90
CA ILE A 83 21.57 6.30 -26.85
C ILE A 83 22.74 5.41 -26.41
N ARG A 84 23.98 5.91 -26.57
CA ARG A 84 25.21 5.24 -26.13
C ARG A 84 25.70 5.88 -24.83
N VAL A 85 25.83 5.07 -23.78
CA VAL A 85 26.35 5.50 -22.46
C VAL A 85 27.64 4.74 -22.20
N ALA A 86 28.72 5.45 -21.87
CA ALA A 86 30.04 4.87 -21.60
C ALA A 86 30.11 4.06 -20.28
N GLY A 87 29.10 4.17 -19.44
CA GLY A 87 28.92 3.49 -18.17
C GLY A 87 28.11 4.36 -17.22
N ALA A 88 27.34 3.72 -16.35
CA ALA A 88 26.64 4.39 -15.27
C ALA A 88 26.84 3.59 -13.98
N THR A 89 27.03 4.26 -12.87
CA THR A 89 27.12 3.66 -11.54
C THR A 89 26.06 4.26 -10.63
N MET A 90 25.49 3.46 -9.73
CA MET A 90 24.55 3.96 -8.74
C MET A 90 25.31 4.43 -7.51
N ASP A 91 25.15 5.69 -7.16
CA ASP A 91 25.53 6.23 -5.84
C ASP A 91 24.36 5.97 -4.89
N VAL A 92 24.43 4.86 -4.16
CA VAL A 92 23.35 4.45 -3.21
C VAL A 92 23.14 5.49 -2.11
N PRO A 93 24.16 6.04 -1.45
CA PRO A 93 23.98 7.13 -0.50
C PRO A 93 23.22 8.32 -1.07
N ALA A 94 23.52 8.76 -2.30
CA ALA A 94 22.81 9.87 -2.95
C ALA A 94 21.34 9.50 -3.27
N MET A 95 21.08 8.26 -3.72
CA MET A 95 19.72 7.74 -3.95
C MET A 95 18.90 7.76 -2.65
N ILE A 96 19.48 7.31 -1.55
CA ILE A 96 18.82 7.32 -0.23
C ILE A 96 18.58 8.77 0.24
N ALA A 97 19.57 9.66 0.10
CA ALA A 97 19.40 11.07 0.46
C ALA A 97 18.27 11.74 -0.34
N ARG A 98 18.12 11.43 -1.64
CA ARG A 98 16.98 11.88 -2.45
C ARG A 98 15.65 11.40 -1.88
N LYS A 99 15.54 10.13 -1.54
CA LYS A 99 14.35 9.53 -0.89
C LYS A 99 14.02 10.29 0.42
N ASP A 100 15.00 10.52 1.29
CA ASP A 100 14.82 11.20 2.58
C ASP A 100 14.37 12.65 2.41
N ALA A 101 14.89 13.34 1.41
CA ALA A 101 14.48 14.72 1.07
C ALA A 101 13.00 14.77 0.63
N ILE A 102 12.53 13.79 -0.16
CA ILE A 102 11.14 13.68 -0.59
C ILE A 102 10.23 13.46 0.62
N VAL A 103 10.56 12.50 1.49
CA VAL A 103 9.80 12.20 2.71
C VAL A 103 9.71 13.43 3.61
N THR A 104 10.84 14.11 3.83
CA THR A 104 10.89 15.32 4.66
C THR A 104 10.01 16.44 4.09
N LYS A 105 10.09 16.69 2.79
CA LYS A 105 9.29 17.71 2.11
C LYS A 105 7.78 17.44 2.25
N MET A 106 7.38 16.18 2.08
CA MET A 106 5.96 15.80 2.21
C MET A 106 5.46 15.90 3.65
N ALA A 107 6.25 15.49 4.65
CA ALA A 107 5.89 15.64 6.06
C ALA A 107 5.69 17.12 6.43
N GLN A 108 6.58 18.01 5.97
CA GLN A 108 6.43 19.47 6.13
C GLN A 108 5.15 20.00 5.45
N GLY A 109 4.79 19.43 4.30
CA GLY A 109 3.54 19.72 3.61
C GLY A 109 2.30 19.38 4.45
N ILE A 110 2.28 18.23 5.11
CA ILE A 110 1.19 17.85 6.02
C ILE A 110 1.12 18.81 7.21
N GLU A 111 2.25 19.15 7.83
CA GLU A 111 2.25 20.13 8.93
C GLU A 111 1.74 21.52 8.48
N TYR A 112 2.07 21.95 7.26
CA TYR A 112 1.51 23.16 6.68
C TYR A 112 -0.02 23.05 6.53
N LEU A 113 -0.52 21.93 6.03
CA LEU A 113 -1.96 21.70 5.87
C LEU A 113 -2.68 21.66 7.21
N PHE A 114 -2.09 21.10 8.26
CA PHE A 114 -2.63 21.17 9.63
C PHE A 114 -2.78 22.61 10.09
N ARG A 115 -1.73 23.44 9.96
CA ARG A 115 -1.82 24.86 10.32
C ARG A 115 -2.87 25.62 9.53
N LYS A 116 -2.91 25.40 8.19
CA LYS A 116 -3.87 26.02 7.28
C LYS A 116 -5.34 25.71 7.67
N ASN A 117 -5.60 24.48 8.11
CA ASN A 117 -6.94 24.01 8.46
C ASN A 117 -7.21 24.04 9.98
N LYS A 118 -6.37 24.72 10.75
CA LYS A 118 -6.53 24.90 12.22
C LYS A 118 -6.59 23.59 13.00
N VAL A 119 -5.91 22.56 12.53
CA VAL A 119 -5.75 21.28 13.23
C VAL A 119 -4.68 21.44 14.30
N ALA A 120 -5.00 21.13 15.57
CA ALA A 120 -3.99 21.05 16.63
C ALA A 120 -3.20 19.74 16.48
N TYR A 121 -1.94 19.83 16.05
CA TYR A 121 -1.05 18.67 15.92
C TYR A 121 -0.31 18.44 17.22
N LEU A 122 -0.55 17.30 17.86
CA LEU A 122 0.02 16.90 19.14
C LEU A 122 0.93 15.69 18.96
N LYS A 123 2.16 15.81 19.42
CA LYS A 123 3.16 14.77 19.38
C LYS A 123 3.15 14.02 20.70
N GLY A 124 3.02 12.71 20.69
CA GLY A 124 3.00 11.85 21.88
C GLY A 124 2.07 10.66 21.77
N GLN A 125 2.15 9.78 22.75
CA GLN A 125 1.31 8.58 22.84
C GLN A 125 -0.06 8.93 23.41
N ALA A 126 -1.12 8.62 22.66
CA ALA A 126 -2.49 8.74 23.14
C ALA A 126 -2.92 7.49 23.91
N THR A 127 -3.59 7.68 25.06
CA THR A 127 -4.24 6.62 25.83
C THR A 127 -5.64 7.07 26.23
N ILE A 128 -6.64 6.28 25.89
CA ILE A 128 -8.05 6.54 26.23
C ILE A 128 -8.24 6.22 27.72
N LEU A 129 -8.69 7.22 28.48
CA LEU A 129 -8.88 7.10 29.93
C LEU A 129 -10.33 6.71 30.32
N GLY A 130 -11.30 6.92 29.44
CA GLY A 130 -12.71 6.59 29.66
C GLY A 130 -13.68 7.65 29.18
N ARG A 131 -14.96 7.49 29.55
CA ARG A 131 -16.05 8.43 29.23
C ARG A 131 -16.18 9.57 30.25
N THR A 132 -16.79 10.66 29.79
CA THR A 132 -17.28 11.78 30.61
C THR A 132 -18.72 12.12 30.21
N ASP A 133 -19.38 13.02 30.93
CA ASP A 133 -20.73 13.49 30.59
C ASP A 133 -20.84 14.17 29.22
N GLY A 134 -19.69 14.60 28.64
CA GLY A 134 -19.64 15.29 27.34
C GLY A 134 -18.82 14.62 26.28
N GLY A 135 -18.42 13.34 26.43
CA GLY A 135 -17.59 12.60 25.47
C GLY A 135 -16.53 11.71 26.10
N PHE A 136 -15.25 11.92 25.75
CA PHE A 136 -14.14 11.02 26.11
C PHE A 136 -12.97 11.81 26.68
N ARG A 137 -12.25 11.21 27.64
CA ARG A 137 -10.95 11.68 28.11
C ARG A 137 -9.84 10.87 27.49
N VAL A 138 -8.80 11.56 27.04
CA VAL A 138 -7.61 10.97 26.46
C VAL A 138 -6.38 11.66 27.04
N ALA A 139 -5.43 10.87 27.53
CA ALA A 139 -4.11 11.34 27.88
C ALA A 139 -3.20 11.32 26.65
N VAL A 140 -2.42 12.38 26.46
CA VAL A 140 -1.33 12.44 25.49
C VAL A 140 -0.03 12.57 26.26
N THR A 141 0.77 11.51 26.26
CA THR A 141 2.03 11.41 27.00
C THR A 141 3.22 11.63 26.08
N ARG A 142 4.11 12.50 26.48
CA ARG A 142 5.45 12.72 25.94
C ARG A 142 6.50 12.26 26.97
N SER A 143 7.78 12.31 26.61
CA SER A 143 8.88 11.93 27.52
C SER A 143 8.88 12.67 28.86
N ASP A 144 8.40 13.92 28.88
CA ASP A 144 8.53 14.86 29.99
C ASP A 144 7.18 15.37 30.53
N SER A 145 6.06 15.05 29.88
CA SER A 145 4.76 15.62 30.23
C SER A 145 3.59 14.74 29.80
N THR A 146 2.48 14.86 30.51
CA THR A 146 1.19 14.27 30.13
C THR A 146 0.13 15.37 30.13
N GLN A 147 -0.59 15.48 29.00
CA GLN A 147 -1.71 16.38 28.83
C GLN A 147 -3.00 15.57 28.72
N GLU A 148 -4.03 15.92 29.50
CA GLU A 148 -5.37 15.36 29.30
C GLU A 148 -6.20 16.25 28.37
N LEU A 149 -6.92 15.60 27.47
CA LEU A 149 -7.83 16.22 26.51
C LEU A 149 -9.24 15.65 26.69
N THR A 150 -10.24 16.46 26.38
CA THR A 150 -11.62 16.02 26.27
C THR A 150 -12.12 16.24 24.86
N THR A 151 -12.88 15.27 24.32
CA THR A 151 -13.42 15.32 22.98
C THR A 151 -14.79 14.68 22.90
N ARG A 152 -15.65 15.18 22.02
CA ARG A 152 -16.97 14.58 21.77
C ARG A 152 -16.88 13.29 20.96
N ASN A 153 -15.97 13.23 19.99
CA ASN A 153 -15.77 12.09 19.10
C ASN A 153 -14.31 11.66 19.10
N LEU A 154 -14.08 10.34 19.02
CA LEU A 154 -12.77 9.73 18.86
C LEU A 154 -12.68 9.05 17.50
N VAL A 155 -11.56 9.23 16.80
CA VAL A 155 -11.25 8.50 15.57
C VAL A 155 -9.92 7.77 15.74
N ILE A 156 -9.97 6.45 15.71
CA ILE A 156 -8.82 5.57 15.84
C ILE A 156 -8.24 5.36 14.43
N ALA A 157 -7.05 5.91 14.17
CA ALA A 157 -6.36 5.89 12.89
C ALA A 157 -4.89 5.44 13.06
N THR A 158 -4.64 4.54 14.02
CA THR A 158 -3.30 4.13 14.47
C THR A 158 -2.56 3.21 13.50
N GLY A 159 -3.20 2.80 12.40
CA GLY A 159 -2.54 2.10 11.31
C GLY A 159 -2.15 0.66 11.65
N SER A 160 -1.02 0.23 11.11
CA SER A 160 -0.53 -1.15 11.21
C SER A 160 0.98 -1.19 11.38
N LEU A 161 1.46 -2.32 11.89
CA LEU A 161 2.89 -2.67 12.04
C LEU A 161 3.24 -3.87 11.15
N PRO A 162 4.52 -4.05 10.76
CA PRO A 162 4.97 -5.28 10.15
C PRO A 162 4.64 -6.48 11.05
N ARG A 163 4.22 -7.59 10.43
CA ARG A 163 4.00 -8.84 11.16
C ARG A 163 5.34 -9.46 11.49
N GLU A 164 5.56 -9.78 12.73
CA GLU A 164 6.70 -10.56 13.19
C GLU A 164 6.61 -12.00 12.70
N LEU A 165 7.76 -12.59 12.39
CA LEU A 165 7.87 -14.01 12.07
C LEU A 165 8.58 -14.69 13.25
N PRO A 166 7.92 -15.66 13.94
CA PRO A 166 8.53 -16.32 15.10
C PRO A 166 9.89 -16.93 14.78
N GLY A 167 10.88 -16.67 15.63
CA GLY A 167 12.25 -17.14 15.45
C GLY A 167 13.12 -16.31 14.48
N ILE A 168 12.59 -15.22 13.94
CA ILE A 168 13.34 -14.27 13.10
C ILE A 168 13.23 -12.87 13.73
N GLU A 169 14.30 -12.44 14.37
CA GLU A 169 14.38 -11.11 14.98
C GLU A 169 14.81 -10.07 13.93
N VAL A 170 14.02 -9.01 13.78
CA VAL A 170 14.28 -7.90 12.86
C VAL A 170 15.13 -6.86 13.59
N ASP A 171 16.34 -6.59 13.08
CA ASP A 171 17.27 -5.59 13.62
C ASP A 171 17.34 -4.32 12.73
N ASN A 172 16.73 -4.36 11.56
CA ASN A 172 16.79 -3.32 10.52
C ASN A 172 18.23 -2.96 10.07
N VAL A 173 19.16 -3.88 10.25
CA VAL A 173 20.55 -3.80 9.78
C VAL A 173 20.82 -4.92 8.77
N ASP A 174 20.75 -6.18 9.21
CA ASP A 174 20.95 -7.37 8.37
C ASP A 174 19.62 -8.09 8.13
N VAL A 175 18.77 -8.13 9.13
CA VAL A 175 17.39 -8.64 9.05
C VAL A 175 16.44 -7.45 9.10
N CYS A 176 15.87 -7.13 7.96
CA CYS A 176 15.08 -5.91 7.75
C CYS A 176 13.58 -6.21 7.65
N ASP A 177 12.77 -5.31 8.13
CA ASP A 177 11.42 -5.11 7.61
C ASP A 177 11.43 -4.11 6.44
N ASN A 178 10.27 -3.53 6.11
CA ASN A 178 10.19 -2.50 5.07
C ASN A 178 11.05 -1.26 5.39
N ALA A 179 11.17 -0.87 6.66
CA ALA A 179 11.92 0.34 7.03
C ALA A 179 13.43 0.14 6.80
N GLY A 180 14.01 -0.97 7.29
CA GLY A 180 15.42 -1.28 7.08
C GLY A 180 15.77 -1.50 5.60
N ALA A 181 14.90 -2.22 4.86
CA ALA A 181 15.10 -2.47 3.43
C ALA A 181 15.06 -1.20 2.56
N LEU A 182 14.36 -0.16 3.01
CA LEU A 182 14.32 1.17 2.37
C LEU A 182 15.52 2.05 2.72
N ASP A 183 16.38 1.65 3.69
CA ASP A 183 17.49 2.46 4.17
C ASP A 183 18.87 1.80 4.00
N LEU A 184 18.99 0.71 3.24
CA LEU A 184 20.26 0.07 2.96
C LEU A 184 21.22 1.07 2.27
N ARG A 185 22.46 1.15 2.78
CA ARG A 185 23.46 2.13 2.30
C ARG A 185 24.38 1.59 1.20
N SER A 186 24.21 0.33 0.84
CA SER A 186 24.93 -0.32 -0.26
C SER A 186 24.09 -1.42 -0.87
N VAL A 187 24.37 -1.79 -2.11
CA VAL A 187 23.70 -2.92 -2.77
C VAL A 187 24.22 -4.22 -2.14
N PRO A 188 23.35 -5.05 -1.53
CA PRO A 188 23.77 -6.35 -1.03
C PRO A 188 24.10 -7.28 -2.21
N ARG A 189 25.08 -8.14 -2.06
CA ARG A 189 25.38 -9.14 -3.09
C ARG A 189 24.24 -10.16 -3.20
N ARG A 190 23.74 -10.67 -2.06
CA ARG A 190 22.67 -11.66 -1.97
C ARG A 190 21.61 -11.15 -1.01
N MET A 191 20.38 -11.08 -1.48
CA MET A 191 19.22 -10.68 -0.68
C MET A 191 18.19 -11.81 -0.68
N ALA A 192 17.79 -12.24 0.50
CA ALA A 192 16.63 -13.11 0.67
C ALA A 192 15.41 -12.27 1.09
N ILE A 193 14.24 -12.65 0.61
CA ILE A 193 12.96 -12.01 0.97
C ILE A 193 11.99 -13.11 1.40
N ILE A 194 11.39 -12.96 2.57
CA ILE A 194 10.30 -13.82 3.03
C ILE A 194 8.98 -13.12 2.73
N GLY A 195 8.19 -13.68 1.82
CA GLY A 195 6.90 -13.17 1.38
C GLY A 195 6.90 -12.61 -0.05
N ALA A 196 6.13 -13.22 -0.94
CA ALA A 196 5.94 -12.81 -2.34
C ALA A 196 4.71 -11.90 -2.51
N GLY A 197 4.43 -11.06 -1.52
CA GLY A 197 3.43 -10.00 -1.57
C GLY A 197 3.99 -8.70 -2.15
N VAL A 198 3.16 -7.64 -2.18
CA VAL A 198 3.46 -6.32 -2.77
C VAL A 198 4.80 -5.77 -2.28
N ILE A 199 5.00 -5.71 -0.95
CA ILE A 199 6.20 -5.11 -0.33
C ILE A 199 7.46 -5.88 -0.73
N GLY A 200 7.42 -7.23 -0.65
CA GLY A 200 8.57 -8.06 -1.00
C GLY A 200 8.96 -7.94 -2.48
N LEU A 201 7.98 -7.90 -3.38
CA LEU A 201 8.23 -7.76 -4.81
C LEU A 201 8.76 -6.37 -5.19
N GLU A 202 8.21 -5.30 -4.63
CA GLU A 202 8.68 -3.93 -4.88
C GLU A 202 10.10 -3.73 -4.39
N LEU A 203 10.40 -4.08 -3.13
CA LEU A 203 11.74 -3.94 -2.57
C LEU A 203 12.75 -4.86 -3.24
N GLY A 204 12.35 -6.10 -3.55
CA GLY A 204 13.16 -7.03 -4.33
C GLY A 204 13.52 -6.48 -5.71
N SER A 205 12.56 -5.84 -6.39
CA SER A 205 12.78 -5.20 -7.69
C SER A 205 13.79 -4.06 -7.61
N VAL A 206 13.71 -3.20 -6.59
CA VAL A 206 14.70 -2.11 -6.38
C VAL A 206 16.12 -2.66 -6.33
N TRP A 207 16.40 -3.59 -5.42
CA TRP A 207 17.75 -4.09 -5.18
C TRP A 207 18.22 -5.01 -6.31
N ARG A 208 17.30 -5.75 -6.95
CA ARG A 208 17.63 -6.57 -8.14
C ARG A 208 18.10 -5.71 -9.31
N ARG A 209 17.43 -4.59 -9.62
CA ARG A 209 17.82 -3.64 -10.66
C ARG A 209 19.21 -3.04 -10.42
N LEU A 210 19.57 -2.87 -9.15
CA LEU A 210 20.88 -2.35 -8.74
C LEU A 210 21.99 -3.41 -8.72
N GLY A 211 21.66 -4.70 -8.95
CA GLY A 211 22.63 -5.77 -9.10
C GLY A 211 22.63 -6.85 -8.01
N ALA A 212 21.76 -6.77 -7.01
CA ALA A 212 21.60 -7.82 -6.00
C ALA A 212 21.10 -9.12 -6.62
N GLN A 213 21.57 -10.26 -6.11
CA GLN A 213 20.94 -11.56 -6.33
C GLN A 213 19.77 -11.68 -5.36
N VAL A 214 18.52 -11.69 -5.87
CA VAL A 214 17.31 -11.68 -5.04
C VAL A 214 16.61 -13.03 -5.14
N THR A 215 16.42 -13.69 -3.97
CA THR A 215 15.62 -14.91 -3.84
C THR A 215 14.44 -14.65 -2.92
N VAL A 216 13.23 -14.92 -3.40
CA VAL A 216 11.97 -14.76 -2.66
C VAL A 216 11.48 -16.14 -2.19
N ILE A 217 11.24 -16.28 -0.90
CA ILE A 217 10.67 -17.49 -0.28
C ILE A 217 9.23 -17.19 0.10
N GLU A 218 8.30 -18.02 -0.40
CA GLU A 218 6.86 -17.86 -0.17
C GLU A 218 6.25 -19.19 0.30
N ALA A 219 5.50 -19.11 1.40
CA ALA A 219 4.84 -20.28 1.98
C ALA A 219 3.64 -20.77 1.15
N LEU A 220 3.03 -19.86 0.39
CA LEU A 220 1.93 -20.19 -0.52
C LEU A 220 2.47 -20.75 -1.85
N PRO A 221 1.63 -21.46 -2.62
CA PRO A 221 2.06 -22.05 -3.90
C PRO A 221 2.23 -21.03 -5.03
N GLN A 222 1.92 -19.74 -4.79
CA GLN A 222 1.97 -18.69 -5.80
C GLN A 222 2.29 -17.33 -5.16
N LEU A 223 2.79 -16.39 -5.96
CA LEU A 223 2.88 -14.99 -5.57
C LEU A 223 1.51 -14.30 -5.66
N LEU A 224 1.35 -13.18 -4.95
CA LEU A 224 0.20 -12.26 -5.04
C LEU A 224 -1.17 -12.97 -5.02
N PRO A 225 -1.53 -13.69 -3.98
CA PRO A 225 -2.77 -14.48 -3.92
C PRO A 225 -4.05 -13.61 -3.99
N MET A 226 -3.91 -12.28 -3.84
CA MET A 226 -5.01 -11.33 -3.96
C MET A 226 -5.26 -10.86 -5.41
N CYS A 227 -4.37 -11.17 -6.34
CA CYS A 227 -4.51 -10.80 -7.75
C CYS A 227 -5.27 -11.86 -8.54
N ASP A 228 -5.83 -11.46 -9.67
CA ASP A 228 -6.33 -12.41 -10.68
C ASP A 228 -5.22 -13.38 -11.10
N ALA A 229 -5.57 -14.64 -11.31
CA ALA A 229 -4.60 -15.72 -11.59
C ALA A 229 -3.78 -15.49 -12.88
N ASP A 230 -4.36 -14.87 -13.92
CA ASP A 230 -3.65 -14.50 -15.13
C ASP A 230 -2.60 -13.42 -14.85
N VAL A 231 -2.95 -12.45 -13.99
CA VAL A 231 -2.04 -11.38 -13.55
C VAL A 231 -0.87 -11.98 -12.77
N ALA A 232 -1.15 -12.80 -11.75
CA ALA A 232 -0.11 -13.42 -10.93
C ALA A 232 0.87 -14.25 -11.79
N ARG A 233 0.36 -15.00 -12.76
CA ARG A 233 1.18 -15.80 -13.68
C ARG A 233 2.08 -14.95 -14.56
N GLU A 234 1.57 -13.87 -15.15
CA GLU A 234 2.36 -12.98 -15.99
C GLU A 234 3.41 -12.22 -15.19
N VAL A 235 3.07 -11.73 -13.97
CA VAL A 235 4.02 -11.09 -13.05
C VAL A 235 5.17 -12.03 -12.70
N LEU A 236 4.88 -13.29 -12.37
CA LEU A 236 5.91 -14.28 -12.08
C LEU A 236 6.87 -14.45 -13.26
N LYS A 237 6.33 -14.60 -14.47
CA LYS A 237 7.12 -14.73 -15.71
C LYS A 237 8.03 -13.51 -15.91
N LEU A 238 7.50 -12.30 -15.75
CA LEU A 238 8.23 -11.05 -15.98
C LEU A 238 9.33 -10.84 -14.93
N LEU A 239 9.04 -11.03 -13.63
CA LEU A 239 10.02 -10.86 -12.56
C LEU A 239 11.11 -11.94 -12.60
N THR A 240 10.76 -13.18 -12.98
CA THR A 240 11.76 -14.23 -13.22
C THR A 240 12.68 -13.88 -14.39
N ALA A 241 12.14 -13.37 -15.50
CA ALA A 241 12.92 -12.89 -16.63
C ALA A 241 13.85 -11.72 -16.26
N GLN A 242 13.46 -10.89 -15.28
CA GLN A 242 14.31 -9.83 -14.70
C GLN A 242 15.38 -10.38 -13.75
N GLY A 243 15.35 -11.69 -13.44
CA GLY A 243 16.35 -12.41 -12.66
C GLY A 243 16.07 -12.47 -11.16
N MET A 244 14.82 -12.33 -10.73
CA MET A 244 14.40 -12.74 -9.40
C MET A 244 14.17 -14.25 -9.35
N ASP A 245 14.62 -14.90 -8.28
CA ASP A 245 14.41 -16.32 -8.02
C ASP A 245 13.28 -16.52 -7.00
N PHE A 246 12.45 -17.54 -7.20
CA PHE A 246 11.27 -17.79 -6.36
C PHE A 246 11.25 -19.21 -5.82
N ARG A 247 10.94 -19.37 -4.51
CA ARG A 247 10.74 -20.62 -3.81
C ARG A 247 9.33 -20.65 -3.24
N PHE A 248 8.39 -21.27 -3.95
CA PHE A 248 6.98 -21.39 -3.51
C PHE A 248 6.74 -22.64 -2.68
N GLY A 249 5.71 -22.60 -1.82
CA GLY A 249 5.40 -23.66 -0.88
C GLY A 249 6.51 -23.89 0.15
N ALA A 250 7.41 -22.93 0.28
CA ALA A 250 8.62 -23.04 1.10
C ALA A 250 8.40 -22.29 2.43
N ARG A 251 8.51 -23.02 3.54
CA ARG A 251 8.29 -22.48 4.89
C ARG A 251 9.63 -22.32 5.62
N VAL A 252 9.95 -21.09 5.99
CA VAL A 252 11.13 -20.77 6.78
C VAL A 252 11.00 -21.41 8.17
N THR A 253 12.09 -22.03 8.64
CA THR A 253 12.17 -22.76 9.91
C THR A 253 13.20 -22.21 10.87
N GLY A 254 14.16 -21.39 10.39
CA GLY A 254 15.18 -20.81 11.25
C GLY A 254 16.11 -19.86 10.52
N LEU A 255 16.87 -19.11 11.30
CA LEU A 255 17.89 -18.18 10.83
C LEU A 255 19.14 -18.33 11.71
N GLU A 256 20.29 -18.47 11.10
CA GLU A 256 21.58 -18.53 11.77
C GLU A 256 22.51 -17.42 11.23
N ARG A 257 23.33 -16.84 12.09
CA ARG A 257 24.39 -15.91 11.69
C ARG A 257 25.73 -16.65 11.67
N ALA A 258 26.38 -16.65 10.52
CA ALA A 258 27.72 -17.19 10.39
C ALA A 258 28.79 -16.22 10.94
N SER A 259 29.98 -16.73 11.20
CA SER A 259 31.11 -15.92 11.72
C SER A 259 31.61 -14.86 10.75
N ASP A 260 31.34 -14.99 9.45
CA ASP A 260 31.65 -14.01 8.41
C ASP A 260 30.57 -12.93 8.25
N GLY A 261 29.52 -12.96 9.09
CA GLY A 261 28.38 -12.03 9.07
C GLY A 261 27.27 -12.40 8.08
N SER A 262 27.43 -13.47 7.28
CA SER A 262 26.37 -13.94 6.41
C SER A 262 25.23 -14.61 7.20
N LEU A 263 24.03 -14.64 6.59
CA LEU A 263 22.83 -15.22 7.16
C LEU A 263 22.51 -16.53 6.46
N GLY A 264 22.38 -17.61 7.24
CA GLY A 264 21.89 -18.92 6.80
C GLY A 264 20.39 -19.06 7.10
N LEU A 265 19.56 -18.99 6.09
CA LEU A 265 18.10 -19.10 6.19
C LEU A 265 17.68 -20.53 5.91
N ALA A 266 17.24 -21.25 6.96
CA ALA A 266 16.73 -22.62 6.84
C ALA A 266 15.25 -22.61 6.48
N TYR A 267 14.85 -23.49 5.57
CA TYR A 267 13.44 -23.65 5.19
C TYR A 267 13.13 -25.10 4.78
N VAL A 268 11.84 -25.42 4.73
CA VAL A 268 11.33 -26.68 4.19
C VAL A 268 10.58 -26.37 2.91
N ASP A 269 10.94 -27.06 1.83
CA ASP A 269 10.34 -26.87 0.51
C ASP A 269 8.91 -27.46 0.40
N ALA A 270 8.25 -27.26 -0.74
CA ALA A 270 6.91 -27.78 -1.00
C ALA A 270 6.78 -29.31 -0.92
N LYS A 271 7.90 -30.06 -0.97
CA LYS A 271 7.95 -31.51 -0.87
C LYS A 271 8.26 -32.01 0.54
N GLY A 272 8.45 -31.09 1.49
CA GLY A 272 8.84 -31.39 2.86
C GLY A 272 10.35 -31.63 3.05
N THR A 273 11.18 -31.30 2.05
CA THR A 273 12.64 -31.43 2.11
C THR A 273 13.24 -30.19 2.77
N ALA A 274 14.13 -30.41 3.76
CA ALA A 274 14.89 -29.33 4.36
C ALA A 274 15.98 -28.83 3.40
N ASP A 275 16.07 -27.50 3.27
CA ASP A 275 17.05 -26.80 2.44
C ASP A 275 17.48 -25.51 3.14
N SER A 276 18.50 -24.84 2.62
CA SER A 276 18.99 -23.57 3.17
C SER A 276 19.44 -22.61 2.09
N LEU A 277 19.35 -21.30 2.39
CA LEU A 277 19.79 -20.20 1.54
C LEU A 277 20.74 -19.31 2.31
N VAL A 278 21.90 -18.99 1.73
CA VAL A 278 22.84 -18.01 2.31
C VAL A 278 22.59 -16.63 1.69
N CYS A 279 22.40 -15.62 2.53
CA CYS A 279 22.21 -14.23 2.10
C CYS A 279 23.04 -13.26 2.97
N ASP A 280 23.20 -12.03 2.47
CA ASP A 280 23.88 -10.94 3.17
C ASP A 280 22.86 -10.01 3.84
N LYS A 281 21.65 -9.94 3.28
CA LYS A 281 20.50 -9.22 3.85
C LYS A 281 19.25 -10.06 3.71
N LEU A 282 18.42 -10.06 4.74
CA LEU A 282 17.12 -10.71 4.78
C LEU A 282 16.02 -9.65 4.92
N VAL A 283 14.98 -9.71 4.11
CA VAL A 283 13.79 -8.85 4.23
C VAL A 283 12.59 -9.69 4.64
N VAL A 284 11.94 -9.34 5.75
CA VAL A 284 10.72 -9.98 6.25
C VAL A 284 9.51 -9.17 5.80
N ALA A 285 8.74 -9.70 4.84
CA ALA A 285 7.60 -9.04 4.20
C ALA A 285 6.33 -9.91 4.24
N VAL A 286 6.04 -10.53 5.41
CA VAL A 286 4.98 -11.53 5.62
C VAL A 286 3.62 -10.93 5.99
N GLY A 287 3.40 -9.64 5.68
CA GLY A 287 2.16 -8.92 5.92
C GLY A 287 2.25 -7.97 7.11
N ARG A 288 1.09 -7.45 7.51
CA ARG A 288 0.95 -6.43 8.55
C ARG A 288 -0.14 -6.79 9.55
N VAL A 289 -0.07 -6.21 10.74
CA VAL A 289 -1.05 -6.37 11.81
C VAL A 289 -1.57 -5.00 12.27
N PRO A 290 -2.86 -4.87 12.65
CA PRO A 290 -3.42 -3.60 13.11
C PRO A 290 -2.81 -3.16 14.44
N THR A 291 -2.61 -1.86 14.63
CA THR A 291 -2.06 -1.27 15.86
C THR A 291 -3.21 -0.86 16.78
N THR A 292 -3.68 -1.78 17.63
CA THR A 292 -4.80 -1.55 18.55
C THR A 292 -4.42 -1.70 20.02
N SER A 293 -3.25 -2.25 20.32
CA SER A 293 -2.76 -2.47 21.68
C SER A 293 -2.33 -1.16 22.36
N GLY A 294 -2.56 -1.05 23.68
CA GLY A 294 -2.08 0.05 24.50
C GLY A 294 -2.87 1.36 24.34
N LEU A 295 -3.95 1.37 23.58
CA LEU A 295 -4.80 2.54 23.35
C LEU A 295 -5.85 2.76 24.45
N GLY A 296 -6.15 1.74 25.27
CA GLY A 296 -7.23 1.78 26.27
C GLY A 296 -8.62 1.56 25.65
N LEU A 297 -8.72 0.85 24.52
CA LEU A 297 -10.00 0.56 23.85
C LEU A 297 -10.96 -0.23 24.74
N GLU A 298 -10.42 -1.09 25.58
CA GLU A 298 -11.13 -1.92 26.55
C GLU A 298 -11.86 -1.07 27.60
N THR A 299 -11.34 0.11 27.95
CA THR A 299 -11.97 1.02 28.94
C THR A 299 -13.31 1.55 28.44
N LEU A 300 -13.50 1.59 27.12
CA LEU A 300 -14.76 2.00 26.48
C LEU A 300 -15.63 0.83 26.06
N GLY A 301 -15.10 -0.41 26.07
CA GLY A 301 -15.79 -1.60 25.53
C GLY A 301 -15.84 -1.63 24.00
N VAL A 302 -14.86 -1.00 23.33
CA VAL A 302 -14.71 -1.11 21.88
C VAL A 302 -14.33 -2.55 21.50
N LYS A 303 -15.09 -3.14 20.61
CA LYS A 303 -14.88 -4.54 20.18
C LYS A 303 -13.77 -4.64 19.14
N THR A 304 -12.97 -5.69 19.25
CA THR A 304 -11.97 -6.08 18.26
C THR A 304 -12.23 -7.50 17.78
N THR A 305 -11.85 -7.79 16.54
CA THR A 305 -11.89 -9.15 15.98
C THR A 305 -10.77 -10.01 16.57
N GLN A 306 -10.80 -11.33 16.35
CA GLN A 306 -9.73 -12.25 16.75
C GLN A 306 -8.38 -11.91 16.10
N ARG A 307 -8.37 -11.20 14.97
CA ARG A 307 -7.17 -10.74 14.27
C ARG A 307 -6.69 -9.36 14.72
N GLY A 308 -7.32 -8.78 15.75
CA GLY A 308 -6.95 -7.50 16.34
C GLY A 308 -7.53 -6.26 15.62
N PHE A 309 -8.33 -6.41 14.57
CA PHE A 309 -8.99 -5.27 13.91
C PHE A 309 -10.12 -4.73 14.79
N VAL A 310 -10.30 -3.41 14.81
CA VAL A 310 -11.47 -2.79 15.41
C VAL A 310 -12.71 -3.16 14.57
N ASP A 311 -13.75 -3.65 15.26
CA ASP A 311 -15.01 -4.01 14.61
C ASP A 311 -15.85 -2.76 14.34
N VAL A 312 -16.21 -2.51 13.09
CA VAL A 312 -16.93 -1.31 12.64
C VAL A 312 -18.01 -1.65 11.61
N ASP A 313 -19.04 -0.79 11.57
CA ASP A 313 -20.09 -0.82 10.55
C ASP A 313 -19.61 -0.23 9.20
N ALA A 314 -20.55 -0.07 8.25
CA ALA A 314 -20.26 0.48 6.93
C ALA A 314 -19.78 1.95 6.95
N GLN A 315 -20.14 2.72 7.98
CA GLN A 315 -19.73 4.11 8.22
C GLN A 315 -18.52 4.23 9.17
N CYS A 316 -17.77 3.12 9.37
CA CYS A 316 -16.62 3.09 10.28
C CYS A 316 -16.96 3.43 11.75
N ARG A 317 -18.22 3.26 12.20
CA ARG A 317 -18.63 3.41 13.59
C ARG A 317 -18.29 2.13 14.34
N THR A 318 -17.74 2.27 15.53
CA THR A 318 -17.55 1.14 16.45
C THR A 318 -18.84 0.78 17.19
N SER A 319 -18.78 -0.23 18.07
CA SER A 319 -19.88 -0.55 19.00
C SER A 319 -20.16 0.55 20.04
N VAL A 320 -19.33 1.58 20.09
CA VAL A 320 -19.40 2.69 21.07
C VAL A 320 -19.74 3.98 20.35
N GLU A 321 -20.90 4.58 20.69
CA GLU A 321 -21.34 5.84 20.09
C GLU A 321 -20.29 6.95 20.28
N GLY A 322 -19.98 7.68 19.20
CA GLY A 322 -18.96 8.72 19.16
C GLY A 322 -17.53 8.20 19.00
N VAL A 323 -17.33 6.87 18.82
CA VAL A 323 -16.03 6.27 18.54
C VAL A 323 -16.03 5.63 17.17
N TYR A 324 -15.10 6.04 16.33
CA TYR A 324 -14.88 5.60 14.97
C TYR A 324 -13.49 4.97 14.82
N ALA A 325 -13.29 4.12 13.82
CA ALA A 325 -11.96 3.61 13.46
C ALA A 325 -11.83 3.53 11.95
N ILE A 326 -10.65 3.89 11.42
CA ILE A 326 -10.37 3.99 9.98
C ILE A 326 -8.99 3.45 9.62
N GLY A 327 -8.79 3.13 8.36
CA GLY A 327 -7.52 2.70 7.79
C GLY A 327 -7.17 1.25 8.13
N ASP A 328 -5.89 1.00 8.40
CA ASP A 328 -5.38 -0.36 8.59
C ASP A 328 -5.88 -1.04 9.88
N VAL A 329 -6.43 -0.30 10.82
CA VAL A 329 -6.99 -0.86 12.06
C VAL A 329 -8.38 -1.48 11.88
N VAL A 330 -9.01 -1.32 10.72
CA VAL A 330 -10.33 -1.87 10.40
C VAL A 330 -10.26 -2.84 9.22
N ARG A 331 -11.40 -3.45 8.86
CA ARG A 331 -11.56 -4.37 7.74
C ARG A 331 -11.12 -3.80 6.39
N GLY A 332 -10.92 -4.67 5.42
CA GLY A 332 -10.56 -4.34 4.04
C GLY A 332 -9.05 -4.30 3.79
N PRO A 333 -8.62 -3.86 2.61
CA PRO A 333 -7.22 -3.78 2.28
C PRO A 333 -6.53 -2.66 3.06
N MET A 334 -5.27 -2.90 3.44
CA MET A 334 -4.42 -1.91 4.11
C MET A 334 -3.82 -0.96 3.07
N LEU A 335 -4.64 -0.02 2.57
CA LEU A 335 -4.29 0.93 1.51
C LEU A 335 -4.48 2.37 2.00
N ALA A 336 -3.54 3.23 1.62
CA ALA A 336 -3.53 4.64 2.04
C ALA A 336 -4.79 5.39 1.59
N HIS A 337 -5.16 5.27 0.30
CA HIS A 337 -6.35 5.94 -0.27
C HIS A 337 -7.66 5.43 0.32
N LYS A 338 -7.79 4.10 0.62
CA LYS A 338 -8.95 3.60 1.37
C LYS A 338 -9.07 4.29 2.73
N ALA A 339 -7.96 4.44 3.44
CA ALA A 339 -7.93 5.12 4.75
C ALA A 339 -8.28 6.62 4.63
N GLU A 340 -7.84 7.28 3.56
CA GLU A 340 -8.14 8.68 3.26
C GLU A 340 -9.64 8.87 3.00
N ASP A 341 -10.25 8.02 2.16
CA ASP A 341 -11.67 8.06 1.85
C ASP A 341 -12.54 7.76 3.09
N GLU A 342 -12.16 6.75 3.91
CA GLU A 342 -12.80 6.49 5.19
C GLU A 342 -12.69 7.71 6.13
N GLY A 343 -11.54 8.39 6.14
CA GLY A 343 -11.31 9.60 6.93
C GLY A 343 -12.26 10.73 6.53
N VAL A 344 -12.42 10.98 5.23
CA VAL A 344 -13.36 11.99 4.70
C VAL A 344 -14.80 11.61 5.08
N MET A 345 -15.22 10.37 4.80
CA MET A 345 -16.56 9.86 5.12
C MET A 345 -16.90 10.03 6.59
N VAL A 346 -16.01 9.65 7.51
CA VAL A 346 -16.25 9.74 8.95
C VAL A 346 -16.42 11.19 9.40
N MET A 347 -15.60 12.12 8.90
CA MET A 347 -15.73 13.54 9.25
C MET A 347 -17.02 14.15 8.72
N GLU A 348 -17.44 13.79 7.54
CA GLU A 348 -18.72 14.20 6.95
C GLU A 348 -19.90 13.66 7.79
N CYS A 349 -19.86 12.40 8.19
CA CYS A 349 -20.87 11.82 9.09
C CYS A 349 -20.92 12.54 10.45
N ILE A 350 -19.77 12.86 11.07
CA ILE A 350 -19.71 13.61 12.33
C ILE A 350 -20.29 15.01 12.17
N ALA A 351 -20.09 15.65 11.02
CA ALA A 351 -20.66 16.95 10.68
C ALA A 351 -22.14 16.91 10.24
N GLY A 352 -22.79 15.73 10.27
CA GLY A 352 -24.19 15.56 9.90
C GLY A 352 -24.43 15.50 8.39
N GLN A 353 -23.41 15.24 7.59
CA GLN A 353 -23.49 15.05 6.14
C GLN A 353 -23.55 13.55 5.78
N ALA A 354 -23.93 13.23 4.54
CA ALA A 354 -23.92 11.87 4.02
C ALA A 354 -22.53 11.54 3.46
N GLY A 355 -21.68 10.91 4.29
CA GLY A 355 -20.39 10.36 3.84
C GLY A 355 -20.56 8.99 3.19
N HIS A 356 -19.75 8.66 2.17
CA HIS A 356 -19.80 7.40 1.43
C HIS A 356 -18.40 6.93 1.00
N VAL A 357 -18.21 5.61 1.05
CA VAL A 357 -17.07 4.89 0.45
C VAL A 357 -17.61 3.66 -0.27
N ASN A 358 -17.27 3.52 -1.55
CA ASN A 358 -17.55 2.31 -2.30
C ASN A 358 -16.37 1.36 -2.22
N TYR A 359 -16.47 0.35 -1.35
CA TYR A 359 -15.40 -0.63 -1.14
C TYR A 359 -15.16 -1.57 -2.34
N ASP A 360 -16.11 -1.70 -3.27
CA ASP A 360 -15.92 -2.46 -4.51
C ASP A 360 -15.13 -1.68 -5.58
N ALA A 361 -14.97 -0.35 -5.42
CA ALA A 361 -14.26 0.53 -6.33
C ALA A 361 -12.91 1.04 -5.78
N ILE A 362 -12.32 0.35 -4.81
CA ILE A 362 -10.99 0.70 -4.27
C ILE A 362 -9.91 0.04 -5.14
N PRO A 363 -9.10 0.82 -5.89
CA PRO A 363 -8.06 0.25 -6.73
C PRO A 363 -6.86 -0.24 -5.90
N SER A 364 -6.20 -1.27 -6.38
CA SER A 364 -4.94 -1.78 -5.82
C SER A 364 -3.83 -1.68 -6.85
N ILE A 365 -2.62 -1.35 -6.41
CA ILE A 365 -1.48 -1.12 -7.30
C ILE A 365 -0.22 -1.77 -6.73
N ILE A 366 0.61 -2.33 -7.61
CA ILE A 366 1.97 -2.80 -7.33
C ILE A 366 2.90 -2.10 -8.30
N TYR A 367 3.89 -1.41 -7.77
CA TYR A 367 4.80 -0.54 -8.54
C TYR A 367 6.09 -1.26 -8.98
N THR A 368 5.96 -2.54 -9.39
CA THR A 368 7.02 -3.22 -10.14
C THR A 368 7.19 -2.59 -11.52
N SER A 369 8.07 -3.08 -12.36
CA SER A 369 8.13 -2.71 -13.79
C SER A 369 8.01 -4.00 -14.61
N PRO A 370 6.92 -4.17 -15.39
CA PRO A 370 5.75 -3.29 -15.43
C PRO A 370 4.96 -3.22 -14.11
N GLU A 371 4.16 -2.17 -13.96
CA GLU A 371 3.23 -2.02 -12.84
C GLU A 371 2.04 -2.99 -12.99
N VAL A 372 1.41 -3.30 -11.87
CA VAL A 372 0.16 -4.05 -11.82
C VAL A 372 -0.89 -3.21 -11.13
N ALA A 373 -2.07 -3.08 -11.72
CA ALA A 373 -3.20 -2.42 -11.09
C ALA A 373 -4.48 -3.22 -11.32
N TRP A 374 -5.38 -3.17 -10.32
CA TRP A 374 -6.70 -3.76 -10.48
C TRP A 374 -7.72 -3.05 -9.60
N VAL A 375 -8.98 -3.15 -10.00
CA VAL A 375 -10.15 -2.69 -9.24
C VAL A 375 -11.31 -3.65 -9.48
N GLY A 376 -12.17 -3.81 -8.47
CA GLY A 376 -13.29 -4.76 -8.50
C GLY A 376 -12.85 -6.19 -8.25
N ARG A 377 -13.61 -7.15 -8.79
CA ARG A 377 -13.50 -8.57 -8.52
C ARG A 377 -12.50 -9.28 -9.42
N THR A 378 -11.81 -10.27 -8.87
CA THR A 378 -11.03 -11.24 -9.64
C THR A 378 -11.94 -12.29 -10.27
N GLU A 379 -11.46 -12.96 -11.30
CA GLU A 379 -12.18 -14.06 -11.93
C GLU A 379 -12.47 -15.21 -10.93
N GLN A 380 -11.54 -15.46 -9.99
CA GLN A 380 -11.74 -16.48 -8.96
C GLN A 380 -12.86 -16.10 -8.01
N GLU A 381 -12.91 -14.86 -7.53
CA GLU A 381 -13.99 -14.37 -6.65
C GLU A 381 -15.37 -14.45 -7.32
N LEU A 382 -15.46 -14.17 -8.64
CA LEU A 382 -16.71 -14.33 -9.38
C LEU A 382 -17.13 -15.80 -9.50
N LYS A 383 -16.19 -16.71 -9.75
CA LYS A 383 -16.44 -18.16 -9.77
C LYS A 383 -16.92 -18.67 -8.42
N ASP A 384 -16.25 -18.29 -7.34
CA ASP A 384 -16.59 -18.71 -5.97
C ASP A 384 -17.95 -18.16 -5.53
N ALA A 385 -18.33 -16.98 -6.00
CA ALA A 385 -19.64 -16.37 -5.78
C ALA A 385 -20.74 -16.91 -6.71
N GLY A 386 -20.42 -17.76 -7.69
CA GLY A 386 -21.36 -18.25 -8.70
C GLY A 386 -21.90 -17.15 -9.62
N THR A 387 -21.20 -16.03 -9.74
CA THR A 387 -21.57 -14.91 -10.61
C THR A 387 -21.23 -15.24 -12.05
N ALA A 388 -22.21 -15.19 -12.95
CA ALA A 388 -21.99 -15.39 -14.37
C ALA A 388 -21.38 -14.14 -15.00
N TYR A 389 -20.25 -14.29 -15.69
CA TYR A 389 -19.47 -13.17 -16.26
C TYR A 389 -18.96 -13.51 -17.66
N ARG A 390 -18.50 -12.48 -18.36
CA ARG A 390 -17.75 -12.55 -19.61
C ARG A 390 -16.40 -11.88 -19.40
N THR A 391 -15.40 -12.30 -20.19
CA THR A 391 -14.02 -11.81 -20.09
C THR A 391 -13.57 -11.25 -21.44
N GLY A 392 -13.01 -10.05 -21.43
CA GLY A 392 -12.24 -9.49 -22.54
C GLY A 392 -10.80 -9.25 -22.15
N LYS A 393 -9.88 -9.47 -23.10
CA LYS A 393 -8.44 -9.28 -22.85
C LYS A 393 -7.77 -8.68 -24.07
N PHE A 394 -6.84 -7.73 -23.84
CA PHE A 394 -6.06 -7.10 -24.89
C PHE A 394 -4.59 -6.98 -24.49
N PRO A 395 -3.64 -7.54 -25.26
CA PRO A 395 -2.21 -7.50 -24.96
C PRO A 395 -1.59 -6.18 -25.44
N PHE A 396 -0.61 -5.66 -24.72
CA PHE A 396 0.11 -4.44 -25.12
C PHE A 396 1.01 -4.65 -26.37
N THR A 397 1.29 -5.87 -26.78
CA THR A 397 1.96 -6.15 -28.06
C THR A 397 1.20 -5.64 -29.29
N ALA A 398 -0.12 -5.41 -29.15
CA ALA A 398 -0.98 -4.84 -30.18
C ALA A 398 -1.26 -3.34 -29.99
N ASN A 399 -0.67 -2.69 -28.96
CA ASN A 399 -0.89 -1.27 -28.68
C ASN A 399 0.23 -0.41 -29.27
N GLY A 400 -0.15 0.56 -30.14
CA GLY A 400 0.82 1.40 -30.85
C GLY A 400 1.68 2.30 -29.94
N ARG A 401 1.14 2.75 -28.81
CA ARG A 401 1.91 3.55 -27.82
C ARG A 401 2.92 2.70 -27.06
N ALA A 402 2.55 1.47 -26.70
CA ALA A 402 3.45 0.52 -26.06
C ALA A 402 4.63 0.16 -26.96
N LEU A 403 4.38 -0.09 -28.24
CA LEU A 403 5.40 -0.28 -29.27
C LEU A 403 6.34 0.92 -29.38
N GLY A 404 5.77 2.14 -29.43
CA GLY A 404 6.56 3.38 -29.46
C GLY A 404 7.41 3.63 -28.22
N ASN A 405 6.96 3.18 -27.04
CA ASN A 405 7.70 3.27 -25.79
C ASN A 405 8.79 2.18 -25.65
N GLY A 406 8.74 1.14 -26.49
CA GLY A 406 9.67 0.00 -26.40
C GLY A 406 9.36 -0.98 -25.27
N ASP A 407 8.17 -0.88 -24.65
CA ASP A 407 7.69 -1.82 -23.64
C ASP A 407 6.26 -2.26 -23.95
N THR A 408 6.11 -3.49 -24.36
CA THR A 408 4.85 -4.14 -24.73
C THR A 408 4.43 -5.21 -23.72
N SER A 409 5.02 -5.18 -22.52
CA SER A 409 4.76 -6.17 -21.48
C SER A 409 3.34 -6.06 -20.96
N GLY A 410 2.70 -7.21 -20.74
CA GLY A 410 1.42 -7.30 -20.05
C GLY A 410 0.19 -7.15 -20.94
N PHE A 411 -0.93 -6.87 -20.28
CA PHE A 411 -2.27 -6.84 -20.90
C PHE A 411 -3.26 -6.08 -20.05
N VAL A 412 -4.42 -5.77 -20.62
CA VAL A 412 -5.64 -5.41 -19.89
C VAL A 412 -6.63 -6.56 -19.94
N LYS A 413 -7.25 -6.91 -18.80
CA LYS A 413 -8.34 -7.88 -18.65
C LYS A 413 -9.53 -7.20 -18.02
N VAL A 414 -10.70 -7.30 -18.66
CA VAL A 414 -11.97 -6.77 -18.18
C VAL A 414 -12.92 -7.92 -17.93
N LEU A 415 -13.60 -7.89 -16.78
CA LEU A 415 -14.65 -8.83 -16.38
C LEU A 415 -15.97 -8.06 -16.34
N ALA A 416 -17.00 -8.54 -17.03
CA ALA A 416 -18.33 -7.92 -17.02
C ALA A 416 -19.42 -8.95 -16.73
N ASP A 417 -20.49 -8.49 -16.09
CA ASP A 417 -21.67 -9.32 -15.81
C ASP A 417 -22.29 -9.84 -17.10
N GLN A 418 -22.63 -11.11 -17.13
CA GLN A 418 -23.11 -11.76 -18.35
C GLN A 418 -24.45 -11.20 -18.85
N LYS A 419 -25.31 -10.67 -17.97
CA LYS A 419 -26.66 -10.21 -18.30
C LYS A 419 -26.73 -8.70 -18.47
N THR A 420 -26.10 -7.96 -17.56
CA THR A 420 -26.21 -6.50 -17.50
C THR A 420 -25.07 -5.79 -18.20
N ASP A 421 -24.00 -6.51 -18.53
CA ASP A 421 -22.74 -5.99 -19.07
C ASP A 421 -21.98 -5.04 -18.12
N ALA A 422 -22.46 -4.88 -16.87
CA ALA A 422 -21.78 -4.04 -15.87
C ALA A 422 -20.37 -4.53 -15.62
N VAL A 423 -19.41 -3.61 -15.58
CA VAL A 423 -18.01 -3.93 -15.28
C VAL A 423 -17.88 -4.41 -13.83
N LEU A 424 -17.37 -5.62 -13.64
CA LEU A 424 -17.18 -6.28 -12.35
C LEU A 424 -15.73 -6.22 -11.85
N GLY A 425 -14.79 -6.13 -12.77
CA GLY A 425 -13.36 -6.07 -12.44
C GLY A 425 -12.51 -5.72 -13.65
N VAL A 426 -11.44 -4.97 -13.40
CA VAL A 426 -10.43 -4.63 -14.41
C VAL A 426 -9.04 -4.88 -13.84
N HIS A 427 -8.19 -5.56 -14.61
CA HIS A 427 -6.84 -5.94 -14.22
C HIS A 427 -5.87 -5.52 -15.32
N ILE A 428 -4.81 -4.80 -14.94
CA ILE A 428 -3.85 -4.19 -15.86
C ILE A 428 -2.42 -4.57 -15.45
N ILE A 429 -1.64 -5.01 -16.40
CA ILE A 429 -0.17 -5.08 -16.29
C ILE A 429 0.39 -4.20 -17.39
N SER A 430 1.06 -3.10 -17.03
CA SER A 430 1.60 -2.11 -17.98
C SER A 430 2.59 -1.19 -17.29
N THR A 431 3.43 -0.50 -18.04
CA THR A 431 4.36 0.51 -17.53
C THR A 431 3.69 1.62 -16.70
N TYR A 432 2.43 1.95 -17.00
CA TYR A 432 1.65 3.00 -16.33
C TYR A 432 0.27 2.49 -15.89
N ALA A 433 0.21 1.26 -15.39
CA ALA A 433 -1.05 0.68 -14.92
C ALA A 433 -1.68 1.49 -13.78
N SER A 434 -0.85 2.11 -12.94
CA SER A 434 -1.28 2.97 -11.83
C SER A 434 -2.08 4.19 -12.28
N GLU A 435 -1.73 4.78 -13.42
CA GLU A 435 -2.44 5.93 -13.98
C GLU A 435 -3.69 5.49 -14.76
N MET A 436 -3.62 4.34 -15.44
CA MET A 436 -4.73 3.82 -16.24
C MET A 436 -5.91 3.33 -15.40
N ILE A 437 -5.65 2.81 -14.20
CA ILE A 437 -6.70 2.19 -13.37
C ILE A 437 -7.79 3.18 -12.92
N GLY A 438 -7.52 4.47 -12.96
CA GLY A 438 -8.47 5.52 -12.61
C GLY A 438 -9.73 5.51 -13.48
N GLU A 439 -9.61 5.25 -14.78
CA GLU A 439 -10.75 5.08 -15.69
C GLU A 439 -11.61 3.89 -15.29
N ALA A 440 -10.99 2.75 -15.00
CA ALA A 440 -11.68 1.54 -14.56
C ALA A 440 -12.36 1.73 -13.19
N THR A 441 -11.73 2.48 -12.28
CA THR A 441 -12.33 2.84 -10.99
C THR A 441 -13.61 3.66 -11.18
N MET A 442 -13.59 4.67 -12.05
CA MET A 442 -14.78 5.45 -12.39
C MET A 442 -15.87 4.57 -13.03
N ALA A 443 -15.49 3.65 -13.91
CA ALA A 443 -16.44 2.76 -14.56
C ALA A 443 -17.19 1.88 -13.54
N ILE A 444 -16.49 1.32 -12.55
CA ILE A 444 -17.11 0.52 -11.49
C ILE A 444 -17.93 1.40 -10.56
N GLU A 445 -17.43 2.58 -10.15
CA GLU A 445 -18.15 3.50 -9.26
C GLU A 445 -19.50 3.90 -9.84
N PHE A 446 -19.53 4.25 -11.13
CA PHE A 446 -20.75 4.66 -11.83
C PHE A 446 -21.51 3.51 -12.50
N LYS A 447 -21.10 2.26 -12.26
CA LYS A 447 -21.75 1.05 -12.81
C LYS A 447 -21.86 1.07 -14.34
N ALA A 448 -20.79 1.54 -15.01
CA ALA A 448 -20.70 1.50 -16.46
C ALA A 448 -20.70 0.07 -16.98
N SER A 449 -21.23 -0.13 -18.18
CA SER A 449 -21.11 -1.37 -18.92
C SER A 449 -19.76 -1.45 -19.66
N ALA A 450 -19.35 -2.65 -20.05
CA ALA A 450 -18.20 -2.81 -20.93
C ALA A 450 -18.45 -2.16 -22.30
N GLU A 451 -19.69 -2.17 -22.79
CA GLU A 451 -20.09 -1.46 -24.00
C GLU A 451 -19.90 0.05 -23.87
N ASP A 452 -20.21 0.68 -22.72
CA ASP A 452 -19.98 2.10 -22.49
C ASP A 452 -18.51 2.46 -22.67
N ILE A 453 -17.59 1.70 -22.04
CA ILE A 453 -16.15 1.90 -22.20
C ILE A 453 -15.72 1.72 -23.66
N GLY A 454 -16.21 0.66 -24.32
CA GLY A 454 -15.90 0.38 -25.73
C GLY A 454 -16.33 1.48 -26.70
N ARG A 455 -17.38 2.26 -26.35
CA ARG A 455 -17.94 3.34 -27.18
C ARG A 455 -17.37 4.72 -26.89
N ILE A 456 -16.78 4.94 -25.71
CA ILE A 456 -16.13 6.21 -25.36
C ILE A 456 -14.92 6.43 -26.27
N SER A 457 -14.74 7.67 -26.74
CA SER A 457 -13.58 8.05 -27.54
C SER A 457 -12.31 8.05 -26.68
N HIS A 458 -11.35 7.24 -27.06
CA HIS A 458 -10.01 7.21 -26.46
C HIS A 458 -9.01 7.92 -27.37
N ALA A 459 -8.13 8.72 -26.79
CA ALA A 459 -7.12 9.43 -27.55
C ALA A 459 -6.09 8.47 -28.15
N HIS A 460 -5.69 8.68 -29.40
CA HIS A 460 -4.71 7.87 -30.13
C HIS A 460 -3.43 8.66 -30.39
N PRO A 461 -2.21 8.08 -30.17
CA PRO A 461 -1.96 6.77 -29.56
C PRO A 461 -1.76 6.89 -28.04
N THR A 462 -2.41 6.04 -27.28
CA THR A 462 -2.30 5.99 -25.81
C THR A 462 -2.27 4.54 -25.30
N LEU A 463 -1.79 4.34 -24.06
CA LEU A 463 -1.82 3.02 -23.44
C LEU A 463 -3.25 2.63 -23.02
N TYR A 464 -4.06 3.59 -22.56
CA TYR A 464 -5.40 3.30 -22.07
C TYR A 464 -6.41 2.91 -23.16
N GLU A 465 -6.07 3.06 -24.45
CA GLU A 465 -6.83 2.42 -25.54
C GLU A 465 -6.96 0.91 -25.32
N ALA A 466 -6.01 0.29 -24.62
CA ALA A 466 -6.07 -1.13 -24.29
C ALA A 466 -7.27 -1.48 -23.37
N ILE A 467 -7.76 -0.56 -22.55
CA ILE A 467 -8.98 -0.76 -21.73
C ILE A 467 -10.20 -0.82 -22.65
N ARG A 468 -10.29 0.08 -23.64
CA ARG A 468 -11.32 0.07 -24.65
C ARG A 468 -11.33 -1.24 -25.45
N GLU A 469 -10.18 -1.64 -25.97
CA GLU A 469 -10.03 -2.86 -26.76
C GLU A 469 -10.39 -4.12 -25.96
N ALA A 470 -9.97 -4.22 -24.69
CA ALA A 470 -10.36 -5.30 -23.81
C ALA A 470 -11.87 -5.30 -23.52
N SER A 471 -12.49 -4.14 -23.40
CA SER A 471 -13.94 -4.01 -23.22
C SER A 471 -14.72 -4.43 -24.47
N LEU A 472 -14.27 -4.02 -25.65
CA LEU A 472 -14.84 -4.47 -26.94
C LEU A 472 -14.70 -6.00 -27.13
N ALA A 473 -13.59 -6.59 -26.65
CA ALA A 473 -13.37 -8.03 -26.74
C ALA A 473 -14.41 -8.87 -25.97
N ILE A 474 -15.17 -8.28 -25.03
CA ILE A 474 -16.29 -8.92 -24.32
C ILE A 474 -17.48 -9.17 -25.24
N GLY A 475 -17.74 -8.26 -26.20
CA GLY A 475 -18.91 -8.29 -27.06
C GLY A 475 -18.58 -8.51 -28.52
N THR A 476 -18.18 -7.45 -29.21
CA THR A 476 -18.01 -7.43 -30.70
C THR A 476 -16.64 -7.93 -31.16
N GLY A 477 -15.69 -8.08 -30.25
CA GLY A 477 -14.27 -8.34 -30.52
C GLY A 477 -13.44 -7.06 -30.51
N ALA A 478 -12.15 -7.21 -30.12
CA ALA A 478 -11.18 -6.12 -30.22
C ALA A 478 -10.99 -5.73 -31.69
N LEU A 479 -10.77 -4.42 -31.95
CA LEU A 479 -10.62 -3.91 -33.32
C LEU A 479 -9.18 -3.99 -33.82
N ASN A 480 -8.21 -3.98 -32.90
CA ASN A 480 -6.78 -3.91 -33.20
C ASN A 480 -6.02 -5.20 -32.80
N LEU A 481 -6.71 -6.33 -32.74
CA LEU A 481 -6.12 -7.63 -32.38
C LEU A 481 -6.29 -8.65 -33.51
#